data_455c4e6114e1b1263edf16e6370903d3
#
_entry.id   455c4e6114e1b1263edf16e6370903d3
#
_cell.length_a   1.000
_cell.length_b   1.000
_cell.length_c   1.000
_cell.angle_alpha   90.00
_cell.angle_beta   90.00
_cell.angle_gamma   90.00
#
_symmetry.space_group_name_H-M   'P 1'
#
loop_
_entity.id
_entity.type
_entity.pdbx_description
1 polymer ?
#
loop_
_entity_poly.entity_id
_entity_poly.type
_entity_poly.pdbx_seq_one_letter_code
_entity_poly.pdbx_strand_id
1 'polypeptide(L)'
;MASEDRTAFVERMTVPLWWWPIALLVAGGLAVEIGLGVPGVATWLPITVLLPATVAVLWWAGHIRVRATADALRVDDAELPAEYIAGVEVLTGNRLRDALSVQLHPIAFVIQRPWIRSAVRVTVDDAEDPTPYWIVSTRRPELLREVLDRAGTAGPRREHTSSAS
;
A
#
# COMPACT_ATOMS: atom_id res chain seq x y z
N MET A 1 -28.77 -1.74 14.59
CA MET A 1 -29.01 -1.61 13.14
C MET A 1 -27.64 -1.45 12.53
N ALA A 2 -27.15 -2.49 11.86
CA ALA A 2 -25.84 -2.51 11.25
C ALA A 2 -25.83 -1.50 10.10
N SER A 3 -24.99 -0.46 10.20
CA SER A 3 -24.66 0.39 9.07
C SER A 3 -24.00 -0.52 8.04
N GLU A 4 -24.69 -0.80 6.96
CA GLU A 4 -24.11 -1.48 5.79
C GLU A 4 -22.90 -0.68 5.37
N ASP A 5 -21.75 -1.25 5.64
CA ASP A 5 -20.42 -0.80 5.24
C ASP A 5 -20.42 -0.79 3.70
N ARG A 6 -20.90 0.30 3.10
CA ARG A 6 -20.93 0.49 1.65
C ARG A 6 -19.51 0.72 1.19
N THR A 7 -18.77 -0.38 1.09
CA THR A 7 -17.44 -0.37 0.50
C THR A 7 -17.55 0.13 -0.93
N ALA A 8 -17.22 1.40 -1.14
CA ALA A 8 -17.27 2.03 -2.47
C ALA A 8 -16.07 1.60 -3.33
N PHE A 9 -14.97 1.18 -2.68
CA PHE A 9 -13.75 0.74 -3.35
C PHE A 9 -13.08 -0.40 -2.58
N VAL A 10 -12.74 -1.49 -3.28
CA VAL A 10 -11.92 -2.59 -2.75
C VAL A 10 -10.89 -2.97 -3.80
N GLU A 11 -9.63 -2.94 -3.42
CA GLU A 11 -8.54 -3.44 -4.26
C GLU A 11 -7.65 -4.39 -3.46
N ARG A 12 -7.32 -5.54 -4.06
CA ARG A 12 -6.30 -6.46 -3.56
C ARG A 12 -5.00 -6.22 -4.31
N MET A 13 -3.92 -5.97 -3.59
CA MET A 13 -2.59 -5.76 -4.16
C MET A 13 -1.90 -7.10 -4.46
N THR A 14 -2.54 -7.96 -5.26
CA THR A 14 -1.96 -9.27 -5.61
C THR A 14 -0.65 -9.13 -6.37
N VAL A 15 0.31 -9.99 -6.05
CA VAL A 15 1.56 -10.11 -6.81
C VAL A 15 1.24 -10.61 -8.22
N PRO A 16 1.74 -9.95 -9.29
CA PRO A 16 1.52 -10.40 -10.66
C PRO A 16 2.05 -11.82 -10.87
N LEU A 17 1.32 -12.61 -11.65
CA LEU A 17 1.62 -14.02 -11.85
C LEU A 17 3.02 -14.29 -12.44
N TRP A 18 3.55 -13.35 -13.26
CA TRP A 18 4.87 -13.45 -13.86
C TRP A 18 6.03 -13.29 -12.87
N TRP A 19 5.79 -12.74 -11.67
CA TRP A 19 6.78 -12.67 -10.60
C TRP A 19 7.06 -14.04 -9.97
N TRP A 20 6.08 -14.94 -9.97
CA TRP A 20 6.18 -16.26 -9.37
C TRP A 20 7.29 -17.12 -9.97
N PRO A 21 7.32 -17.34 -11.31
CA PRO A 21 8.40 -18.13 -11.91
C PRO A 21 9.78 -17.51 -11.70
N ILE A 22 9.89 -16.19 -11.74
CA ILE A 22 11.17 -15.50 -11.52
C ILE A 22 11.66 -15.71 -10.07
N ALA A 23 10.81 -15.49 -9.08
CA ALA A 23 11.16 -15.66 -7.68
C ALA A 23 11.51 -17.11 -7.35
N LEU A 24 10.75 -18.08 -7.88
CA LEU A 24 11.03 -19.50 -7.69
C LEU A 24 12.33 -19.93 -8.38
N LEU A 25 12.64 -19.39 -9.56
CA LEU A 25 13.89 -19.69 -10.27
C LEU A 25 15.09 -19.15 -9.49
N VAL A 26 15.00 -17.92 -8.96
CA VAL A 26 16.04 -17.32 -8.13
C VAL A 26 16.22 -18.10 -6.82
N ALA A 27 15.13 -18.45 -6.16
CA ALA A 27 15.18 -19.25 -4.92
C ALA A 27 15.74 -20.65 -5.16
N GLY A 28 15.37 -21.29 -6.27
CA GLY A 28 15.90 -22.61 -6.67
C GLY A 28 17.39 -22.56 -6.99
N GLY A 29 17.84 -21.54 -7.74
CA GLY A 29 19.26 -21.33 -8.03
C GLY A 29 20.07 -21.13 -6.76
N LEU A 30 19.61 -20.27 -5.86
CA LEU A 30 20.24 -20.05 -4.57
C LEU A 30 20.28 -21.32 -3.71
N ALA A 31 19.21 -22.10 -3.71
CA ALA A 31 19.15 -23.36 -2.98
C ALA A 31 20.19 -24.38 -3.49
N VAL A 32 20.35 -24.48 -4.81
CA VAL A 32 21.36 -25.33 -5.44
C VAL A 32 22.78 -24.86 -5.09
N GLU A 33 23.04 -23.56 -5.17
CA GLU A 33 24.32 -22.95 -4.82
C GLU A 33 24.72 -23.27 -3.37
N ILE A 34 23.80 -23.09 -2.42
CA ILE A 34 24.03 -23.43 -1.01
C ILE A 34 24.26 -24.92 -0.84
N GLY A 35 23.44 -25.77 -1.48
CA GLY A 35 23.54 -27.22 -1.36
C GLY A 35 24.82 -27.82 -1.95
N LEU A 36 25.44 -27.18 -2.94
CA LEU A 36 26.69 -27.59 -3.55
C LEU A 36 27.91 -26.92 -2.90
N GLY A 37 27.76 -25.69 -2.40
CA GLY A 37 28.86 -24.87 -1.90
C GLY A 37 29.16 -25.04 -0.42
N VAL A 38 28.23 -25.55 0.40
CA VAL A 38 28.41 -25.66 1.85
C VAL A 38 28.62 -27.11 2.26
N PRO A 39 29.85 -27.49 2.67
CA PRO A 39 30.14 -28.85 3.13
C PRO A 39 29.29 -29.24 4.34
N GLY A 40 28.70 -30.45 4.31
CA GLY A 40 27.89 -30.98 5.41
C GLY A 40 26.39 -30.60 5.34
N VAL A 41 25.98 -29.76 4.41
CA VAL A 41 24.57 -29.48 4.15
C VAL A 41 24.06 -30.46 3.11
N ALA A 42 23.00 -31.21 3.45
CA ALA A 42 22.34 -32.07 2.47
C ALA A 42 21.67 -31.20 1.37
N THR A 43 21.97 -31.45 0.09
CA THR A 43 21.58 -30.63 -1.05
C THR A 43 20.06 -30.38 -1.15
N TRP A 44 19.24 -31.30 -0.65
CA TRP A 44 17.78 -31.14 -0.62
C TRP A 44 17.27 -30.16 0.44
N LEU A 45 18.06 -29.91 1.51
CA LEU A 45 17.65 -29.09 2.65
C LEU A 45 17.38 -27.62 2.25
N PRO A 46 18.27 -26.91 1.54
CA PRO A 46 18.00 -25.55 1.08
C PRO A 46 16.76 -25.47 0.17
N ILE A 47 16.54 -26.47 -0.68
CA ILE A 47 15.39 -26.52 -1.58
C ILE A 47 14.09 -26.59 -0.79
N THR A 48 13.99 -27.48 0.18
CA THR A 48 12.78 -27.66 1.00
C THR A 48 12.48 -26.47 1.92
N VAL A 49 13.44 -25.62 2.19
CA VAL A 49 13.25 -24.41 3.00
C VAL A 49 12.98 -23.21 2.12
N LEU A 50 13.81 -22.93 1.10
CA LEU A 50 13.74 -21.72 0.32
C LEU A 50 12.52 -21.66 -0.62
N LEU A 51 12.12 -22.78 -1.23
CA LEU A 51 10.95 -22.75 -2.11
C LEU A 51 9.65 -22.49 -1.35
N PRO A 52 9.32 -23.20 -0.26
CA PRO A 52 8.12 -22.86 0.52
C PRO A 52 8.17 -21.47 1.16
N ALA A 53 9.34 -21.04 1.62
CA ALA A 53 9.51 -19.71 2.16
C ALA A 53 9.22 -18.63 1.10
N THR A 54 9.72 -18.81 -0.13
CA THR A 54 9.45 -17.89 -1.25
C THR A 54 7.95 -17.84 -1.57
N VAL A 55 7.28 -19.00 -1.62
CA VAL A 55 5.82 -19.06 -1.83
C VAL A 55 5.09 -18.33 -0.71
N ALA A 56 5.46 -18.56 0.55
CA ALA A 56 4.85 -17.89 1.70
C ALA A 56 5.03 -16.37 1.66
N VAL A 57 6.24 -15.90 1.32
CA VAL A 57 6.54 -14.46 1.19
C VAL A 57 5.72 -13.82 0.06
N LEU A 58 5.66 -14.44 -1.12
CA LEU A 58 4.86 -13.93 -2.25
C LEU A 58 3.37 -13.90 -1.91
N TRP A 59 2.88 -14.93 -1.24
CA TRP A 59 1.50 -15.02 -0.81
C TRP A 59 1.18 -13.93 0.23
N TRP A 60 2.02 -13.77 1.24
CA TRP A 60 1.90 -12.74 2.26
C TRP A 60 1.97 -11.32 1.65
N ALA A 61 2.93 -11.09 0.76
CA ALA A 61 3.08 -9.79 0.08
C ALA A 61 1.86 -9.40 -0.78
N GLY A 62 1.10 -10.39 -1.27
CA GLY A 62 -0.14 -10.18 -2.03
C GLY A 62 -1.39 -10.00 -1.18
N HIS A 63 -1.32 -10.12 0.16
CA HIS A 63 -2.51 -10.12 1.03
C HIS A 63 -3.01 -8.73 1.42
N ILE A 64 -2.22 -7.68 1.15
CA ILE A 64 -2.62 -6.30 1.49
C ILE A 64 -3.86 -5.89 0.70
N ARG A 65 -4.83 -5.36 1.45
CA ARG A 65 -6.10 -4.88 0.91
C ARG A 65 -6.24 -3.38 1.15
N VAL A 66 -6.64 -2.67 0.11
CA VAL A 66 -7.09 -1.28 0.21
C VAL A 66 -8.60 -1.26 0.13
N ARG A 67 -9.24 -0.63 1.10
CA ARG A 67 -10.68 -0.43 1.14
C ARG A 67 -10.95 1.05 1.38
N ALA A 68 -11.76 1.66 0.54
CA ALA A 68 -12.28 2.99 0.80
C ALA A 68 -13.80 2.91 0.95
N THR A 69 -14.27 3.45 2.05
CA THR A 69 -15.70 3.61 2.38
C THR A 69 -16.05 5.10 2.36
N ALA A 70 -17.31 5.43 2.60
CA ALA A 70 -17.72 6.82 2.78
C ALA A 70 -17.12 7.45 4.05
N ASP A 71 -16.73 6.62 5.03
CA ASP A 71 -16.36 7.06 6.37
C ASP A 71 -14.85 7.01 6.61
N ALA A 72 -14.11 6.12 5.90
CA ALA A 72 -12.68 5.94 6.11
C ALA A 72 -11.95 5.30 4.92
N LEU A 73 -10.65 5.59 4.81
CA LEU A 73 -9.69 4.85 4.00
C LEU A 73 -8.97 3.83 4.90
N ARG A 74 -9.11 2.55 4.59
CA ARG A 74 -8.40 1.46 5.27
C ARG A 74 -7.38 0.82 4.36
N VAL A 75 -6.15 0.74 4.83
CA VAL A 75 -5.06 0.09 4.11
C VAL A 75 -4.38 -0.88 5.08
N ASP A 76 -4.61 -2.16 4.89
CA ASP A 76 -4.21 -3.22 5.80
C ASP A 76 -4.83 -3.01 7.19
N ASP A 77 -4.01 -2.81 8.22
CA ASP A 77 -4.42 -2.53 9.61
C ASP A 77 -4.53 -1.03 9.92
N ALA A 78 -4.13 -0.15 8.98
CA ALA A 78 -4.20 1.29 9.16
C ALA A 78 -5.52 1.85 8.65
N GLU A 79 -6.10 2.76 9.43
CA GLU A 79 -7.36 3.44 9.13
C GLU A 79 -7.19 4.95 9.19
N LEU A 80 -7.61 5.63 8.12
CA LEU A 80 -7.70 7.09 8.05
C LEU A 80 -9.16 7.48 7.91
N PRO A 81 -9.78 8.08 8.94
CA PRO A 81 -11.14 8.59 8.85
C PRO A 81 -11.27 9.69 7.78
N ALA A 82 -12.41 9.70 7.07
CA ALA A 82 -12.63 10.61 5.96
C ALA A 82 -12.62 12.09 6.38
N GLU A 83 -12.94 12.39 7.63
CA GLU A 83 -12.91 13.75 8.20
C GLU A 83 -11.52 14.39 8.23
N TYR A 84 -10.45 13.58 8.23
CA TYR A 84 -9.07 14.04 8.21
C TYR A 84 -8.47 14.11 6.80
N ILE A 85 -9.24 13.81 5.76
CA ILE A 85 -8.80 13.90 4.37
C ILE A 85 -8.91 15.34 3.90
N ALA A 86 -7.78 16.04 3.80
CA ALA A 86 -7.73 17.43 3.32
C ALA A 86 -7.65 17.52 1.79
N GLY A 87 -7.09 16.52 1.13
CA GLY A 87 -6.97 16.50 -0.33
C GLY A 87 -6.46 15.17 -0.87
N VAL A 88 -6.76 14.91 -2.14
CA VAL A 88 -6.40 13.66 -2.82
C VAL A 88 -5.76 13.97 -4.16
N GLU A 89 -4.53 13.51 -4.36
CA GLU A 89 -3.76 13.71 -5.59
C GLU A 89 -3.37 12.38 -6.23
N VAL A 90 -3.55 12.25 -7.54
CA VAL A 90 -3.10 11.09 -8.30
C VAL A 90 -1.63 11.24 -8.69
N LEU A 91 -0.82 10.26 -8.35
CA LEU A 91 0.60 10.19 -8.65
C LEU A 91 0.88 9.08 -9.67
N THR A 92 1.44 9.47 -10.82
CA THR A 92 1.84 8.53 -11.89
C THR A 92 3.19 8.91 -12.48
N GLY A 93 3.90 7.93 -13.05
CA GLY A 93 5.15 8.16 -13.78
C GLY A 93 6.21 8.91 -12.96
N ASN A 94 6.69 10.04 -13.49
CA ASN A 94 7.74 10.83 -12.84
C ASN A 94 7.27 11.47 -11.54
N ARG A 95 6.02 11.93 -11.47
CA ARG A 95 5.45 12.50 -10.22
C ARG A 95 5.48 11.50 -9.07
N LEU A 96 5.20 10.22 -9.34
CA LEU A 96 5.29 9.17 -8.33
C LEU A 96 6.74 8.94 -7.89
N ARG A 97 7.71 8.95 -8.83
CA ARG A 97 9.13 8.84 -8.48
C ARG A 97 9.59 9.99 -7.61
N ASP A 98 9.26 11.21 -7.99
CA ASP A 98 9.66 12.42 -7.25
C ASP A 98 9.06 12.43 -5.85
N ALA A 99 7.79 12.04 -5.72
CA ALA A 99 7.11 11.92 -4.45
C ALA A 99 7.72 10.86 -3.51
N LEU A 100 8.27 9.77 -4.08
CA LEU A 100 8.89 8.67 -3.33
C LEU A 100 10.40 8.85 -3.09
N SER A 101 11.04 9.83 -3.71
CA SER A 101 12.47 10.08 -3.58
C SER A 101 12.79 11.42 -2.93
N VAL A 102 12.63 12.50 -3.70
CA VAL A 102 13.07 13.86 -3.30
C VAL A 102 12.08 14.52 -2.33
N GLN A 103 10.78 14.24 -2.48
CA GLN A 103 9.72 14.90 -1.73
C GLN A 103 9.18 14.03 -0.58
N LEU A 104 9.80 12.86 -0.33
CA LEU A 104 9.31 11.97 0.72
C LEU A 104 9.59 12.53 2.11
N HIS A 105 8.52 12.83 2.84
CA HIS A 105 8.64 13.25 4.22
C HIS A 105 8.96 12.05 5.12
N PRO A 106 9.90 12.13 6.08
CA PRO A 106 10.32 10.99 6.90
C PRO A 106 9.20 10.31 7.69
N ILE A 107 8.16 11.06 8.07
CA ILE A 107 7.01 10.55 8.83
C ILE A 107 5.76 10.33 7.95
N ALA A 108 5.88 10.41 6.62
CA ALA A 108 4.77 10.08 5.74
C ALA A 108 4.46 8.57 5.77
N PHE A 109 3.17 8.23 5.74
CA PHE A 109 2.76 6.83 5.65
C PHE A 109 2.78 6.38 4.19
N VAL A 110 3.62 5.38 3.86
CA VAL A 110 3.83 4.94 2.48
C VAL A 110 3.59 3.45 2.34
N ILE A 111 2.57 3.07 1.60
CA ILE A 111 2.36 1.70 1.13
C ILE A 111 2.58 1.65 -0.37
N GLN A 112 3.84 1.35 -0.75
CA GLN A 112 4.23 1.18 -2.14
C GLN A 112 4.41 -0.29 -2.49
N ARG A 113 3.97 -0.65 -3.70
CA ARG A 113 4.24 -1.97 -4.30
C ARG A 113 5.01 -1.79 -5.61
N PRO A 114 6.18 -2.45 -5.77
CA PRO A 114 7.07 -2.23 -6.93
C PRO A 114 6.43 -2.63 -8.27
N TRP A 115 5.39 -3.46 -8.24
CA TRP A 115 4.63 -3.87 -9.43
C TRP A 115 3.42 -2.97 -9.74
N ILE A 116 3.15 -1.94 -8.94
CA ILE A 116 2.09 -0.95 -9.17
C ILE A 116 2.75 0.40 -9.45
N ARG A 117 2.49 0.96 -10.63
CA ARG A 117 3.15 2.18 -11.13
C ARG A 117 2.34 3.45 -10.94
N SER A 118 1.28 3.37 -10.15
CA SER A 118 0.42 4.50 -9.81
C SER A 118 0.08 4.47 -8.33
N ALA A 119 -0.15 5.63 -7.75
CA ALA A 119 -0.53 5.80 -6.37
C ALA A 119 -1.45 7.01 -6.20
N VAL A 120 -2.05 7.10 -5.04
CA VAL A 120 -2.79 8.28 -4.59
C VAL A 120 -2.08 8.83 -3.36
N ARG A 121 -1.82 10.14 -3.36
CA ARG A 121 -1.40 10.88 -2.17
C ARG A 121 -2.66 11.43 -1.51
N VAL A 122 -2.86 11.11 -0.26
CA VAL A 122 -3.93 11.61 0.58
C VAL A 122 -3.32 12.54 1.62
N THR A 123 -3.62 13.82 1.54
CA THR A 123 -3.15 14.79 2.54
C THR A 123 -4.00 14.66 3.79
N VAL A 124 -3.33 14.57 4.94
CA VAL A 124 -3.97 14.42 6.25
C VAL A 124 -4.00 15.78 6.94
N ASP A 125 -5.15 16.16 7.47
CA ASP A 125 -5.35 17.33 8.32
C ASP A 125 -5.89 16.88 9.68
N ASP A 126 -4.99 16.28 10.46
CA ASP A 126 -5.25 15.85 11.84
C ASP A 126 -4.25 16.53 12.77
N ALA A 127 -4.75 17.32 13.69
CA ALA A 127 -3.92 18.06 14.66
C ALA A 127 -3.21 17.14 15.67
N GLU A 128 -3.69 15.91 15.85
CA GLU A 128 -3.12 14.93 16.79
C GLU A 128 -2.14 13.96 16.08
N ASP A 129 -2.21 13.80 14.74
CA ASP A 129 -1.32 12.93 13.97
C ASP A 129 -0.27 13.77 13.22
N PRO A 130 1.03 13.61 13.52
CA PRO A 130 2.09 14.33 12.81
C PRO A 130 2.28 13.87 11.35
N THR A 131 1.54 12.86 10.88
CA THR A 131 1.64 12.31 9.51
C THR A 131 1.08 13.28 8.48
N PRO A 132 1.90 13.89 7.60
CA PRO A 132 1.44 14.94 6.71
C PRO A 132 0.60 14.40 5.54
N TYR A 133 0.87 13.18 5.10
CA TYR A 133 0.15 12.53 3.99
C TYR A 133 0.39 11.03 3.95
N TRP A 134 -0.53 10.32 3.30
CA TRP A 134 -0.43 8.92 2.95
C TRP A 134 -0.16 8.76 1.45
N ILE A 135 0.74 7.86 1.06
CA ILE A 135 0.91 7.43 -0.33
C ILE A 135 0.53 5.97 -0.43
N VAL A 136 -0.54 5.70 -1.17
CA VAL A 136 -1.10 4.35 -1.31
C VAL A 136 -1.04 3.94 -2.78
N SER A 137 -0.31 2.86 -3.10
CA SER A 137 -0.30 2.29 -4.44
C SER A 137 -1.67 1.74 -4.81
N THR A 138 -2.11 1.99 -6.04
CA THR A 138 -3.37 1.47 -6.59
C THR A 138 -3.28 1.35 -8.10
N ARG A 139 -3.95 0.36 -8.68
CA ARG A 139 -4.09 0.21 -10.14
C ARG A 139 -5.21 1.07 -10.71
N ARG A 140 -6.07 1.62 -9.85
CA ARG A 140 -7.23 2.45 -10.21
C ARG A 140 -7.21 3.78 -9.45
N PRO A 141 -6.19 4.62 -9.69
CA PRO A 141 -5.98 5.82 -8.88
C PRO A 141 -7.12 6.84 -9.03
N GLU A 142 -7.69 6.98 -10.23
CA GLU A 142 -8.79 7.92 -10.46
C GLU A 142 -10.07 7.49 -9.73
N LEU A 143 -10.37 6.19 -9.72
CA LEU A 143 -11.53 5.67 -9.00
C LEU A 143 -11.37 5.83 -7.48
N LEU A 144 -10.19 5.53 -6.96
CA LEU A 144 -9.90 5.72 -5.54
C LEU A 144 -10.01 7.19 -5.15
N ARG A 145 -9.44 8.10 -5.98
CA ARG A 145 -9.56 9.54 -5.79
C ARG A 145 -11.02 9.98 -5.73
N GLU A 146 -11.83 9.56 -6.71
CA GLU A 146 -13.25 9.95 -6.78
C GLU A 146 -14.03 9.51 -5.53
N VAL A 147 -13.74 8.31 -5.01
CA VAL A 147 -14.37 7.79 -3.79
C VAL A 147 -13.95 8.62 -2.57
N LEU A 148 -12.65 8.93 -2.45
CA LEU A 148 -12.12 9.70 -1.33
C LEU A 148 -12.53 11.18 -1.38
N ASP A 149 -12.60 11.80 -2.55
CA ASP A 149 -13.09 13.17 -2.72
C ASP A 149 -14.56 13.28 -2.28
N ARG A 150 -15.39 12.29 -2.60
CA ARG A 150 -16.77 12.23 -2.12
C ARG A 150 -16.86 12.04 -0.62
N ALA A 151 -16.01 11.18 -0.04
CA ALA A 151 -15.96 10.93 1.39
C ALA A 151 -15.54 12.20 2.16
N GLY A 152 -14.47 12.87 1.74
CA GLY A 152 -13.97 14.11 2.34
C GLY A 152 -14.94 15.30 2.21
N THR A 153 -15.79 15.33 1.15
CA THR A 153 -16.82 16.37 1.00
C THR A 153 -18.09 16.09 1.79
N ALA A 154 -18.33 14.84 2.17
CA ALA A 154 -19.50 14.43 2.97
C ALA A 154 -19.25 14.59 4.48
N GLY A 155 -17.98 14.65 4.92
CA GLY A 155 -17.62 14.92 6.31
C GLY A 155 -17.96 16.36 6.72
N PRO A 156 -18.28 16.62 8.00
CA PRO A 156 -18.51 17.96 8.50
C PRO A 156 -17.21 18.77 8.36
N ARG A 157 -17.19 19.69 7.39
CA ARG A 157 -16.09 20.66 7.21
C ARG A 157 -15.96 21.45 8.51
N ARG A 158 -14.91 21.20 9.30
CA ARG A 158 -14.59 22.06 10.45
C ARG A 158 -14.25 23.43 9.90
N GLU A 159 -15.19 24.38 10.06
CA GLU A 159 -14.92 25.78 9.80
C GLU A 159 -13.77 26.21 10.72
N HIS A 160 -12.60 26.47 10.14
CA HIS A 160 -11.59 27.26 10.82
C HIS A 160 -12.21 28.62 11.11
N THR A 161 -12.72 28.78 12.31
CA THR A 161 -13.07 30.09 12.85
C THR A 161 -11.75 30.84 12.99
N SER A 162 -11.38 31.59 11.94
CA SER A 162 -10.34 32.60 12.00
C SER A 162 -10.80 33.66 13.00
N SER A 163 -10.46 33.47 14.27
CA SER A 163 -10.60 34.49 15.30
C SER A 163 -9.50 35.51 15.07
N ALA A 164 -9.77 36.46 14.19
CA ALA A 164 -9.02 37.71 14.14
C ALA A 164 -9.50 38.56 15.31
N SER A 165 -8.61 38.87 16.24
CA SER A 165 -8.65 40.05 17.08
C SER A 165 -7.23 40.39 17.54
#